data_adfa92525d2d860cbe5e9b68d90cdd49
#
_entry.id   adfa92525d2d860cbe5e9b68d90cdd49
#
_cell.length_a   1.000
_cell.length_b   1.000
_cell.length_c   1.000
_cell.angle_alpha   90.00
_cell.angle_beta   90.00
_cell.angle_gamma   90.00
#
_symmetry.space_group_name_H-M   'P 1'
#
loop_
_entity.id
_entity.type
_entity.pdbx_description
1 polymer ?
#
loop_
_entity_poly.entity_id
_entity_poly.type
_entity_poly.pdbx_seq_one_letter_code
_entity_poly.pdbx_strand_id
1 'polypeptide(L)'
;MIYCVEDEKNIRELLIYTLETTGFSARGMANSKELKDALKEELPDLILLDIMLPGEDGYSILERLKASSETKNIPVIMVTAKEAEYDKVRGLEAGADDYITKPFGMMEFVARVKAVLRRCSRQEEDKELKCDDLRLSVGRHKVYWKEEKVELTRKEFELLQYLMENKGLVMTRNQILCHV
;
A
#
# COMPACT_ATOMS: atom_id res chain seq x y z
N MET A 1 8.22 -3.39 -3.83
CA MET A 1 7.62 -3.77 -5.15
C MET A 1 6.43 -2.87 -5.47
N ILE A 2 6.31 -2.30 -6.68
CA ILE A 2 5.16 -1.51 -7.12
C ILE A 2 4.33 -2.34 -8.11
N TYR A 3 3.01 -2.39 -7.92
CA TYR A 3 2.12 -3.07 -8.85
C TYR A 3 1.49 -2.06 -9.82
N CYS A 4 1.53 -2.38 -11.13
CA CYS A 4 0.97 -1.56 -12.20
C CYS A 4 -0.19 -2.31 -12.85
N VAL A 5 -1.43 -1.89 -12.57
CA VAL A 5 -2.64 -2.51 -13.12
C VAL A 5 -3.16 -1.63 -14.26
N GLU A 6 -2.94 -2.09 -15.49
CA GLU A 6 -3.17 -1.35 -16.73
C GLU A 6 -3.42 -2.36 -17.86
N ASP A 7 -4.52 -2.30 -18.58
CA ASP A 7 -4.85 -3.25 -19.62
C ASP A 7 -4.06 -3.00 -20.91
N GLU A 8 -3.77 -1.73 -21.23
CA GLU A 8 -2.98 -1.39 -22.41
C GLU A 8 -1.50 -1.76 -22.21
N LYS A 9 -1.05 -2.76 -22.95
CA LYS A 9 0.30 -3.33 -22.83
C LYS A 9 1.41 -2.28 -22.93
N ASN A 10 1.31 -1.36 -23.91
CA ASN A 10 2.34 -0.35 -24.15
C ASN A 10 2.47 0.62 -22.98
N ILE A 11 1.34 1.06 -22.39
CA ILE A 11 1.33 1.95 -21.22
C ILE A 11 1.87 1.18 -20.04
N ARG A 12 1.44 -0.04 -19.79
CA ARG A 12 1.92 -0.88 -18.70
C ARG A 12 3.44 -1.09 -18.74
N GLU A 13 3.99 -1.45 -19.92
CA GLU A 13 5.43 -1.61 -20.12
C GLU A 13 6.20 -0.29 -19.91
N LEU A 14 5.65 0.84 -20.35
CA LEU A 14 6.25 2.16 -20.15
C LEU A 14 6.29 2.53 -18.64
N LEU A 15 5.22 2.27 -17.90
CA LEU A 15 5.18 2.50 -16.45
C LEU A 15 6.24 1.66 -15.73
N ILE A 16 6.30 0.36 -16.04
CA ILE A 16 7.29 -0.56 -15.46
C ILE A 16 8.71 -0.08 -15.77
N TYR A 17 9.02 0.15 -17.03
CA TYR A 17 10.34 0.64 -17.45
C TYR A 17 10.75 1.93 -16.74
N THR A 18 9.81 2.89 -16.61
CA THR A 18 10.05 4.15 -15.93
C THR A 18 10.34 3.96 -14.44
N LEU A 19 9.61 3.08 -13.78
CA LEU A 19 9.83 2.76 -12.37
C LEU A 19 11.18 2.06 -12.16
N GLU A 20 11.50 1.06 -12.96
CA GLU A 20 12.76 0.30 -12.86
C GLU A 20 13.99 1.18 -13.12
N THR A 21 13.93 2.06 -14.12
CA THR A 21 15.02 3.02 -14.39
C THR A 21 15.20 4.06 -13.30
N THR A 22 14.20 4.26 -12.45
CA THR A 22 14.25 5.17 -11.29
C THR A 22 14.53 4.47 -9.96
N GLY A 23 14.85 3.16 -10.01
CA GLY A 23 15.31 2.37 -8.86
C GLY A 23 14.21 1.64 -8.09
N PHE A 24 12.98 1.56 -8.63
CA PHE A 24 11.90 0.77 -8.06
C PHE A 24 11.77 -0.58 -8.74
N SER A 25 11.40 -1.61 -7.99
CA SER A 25 10.94 -2.87 -8.59
C SER A 25 9.47 -2.74 -8.94
N ALA A 26 9.07 -3.17 -10.13
CA ALA A 26 7.69 -3.07 -10.59
C ALA A 26 7.19 -4.37 -11.22
N ARG A 27 5.90 -4.67 -11.06
CA ARG A 27 5.21 -5.82 -11.67
C ARG A 27 3.92 -5.35 -12.32
N GLY A 28 3.71 -5.74 -13.59
CA GLY A 28 2.52 -5.36 -14.37
C GLY A 28 1.44 -6.42 -14.33
N MET A 29 0.18 -5.99 -14.28
CA MET A 29 -1.03 -6.80 -14.38
C MET A 29 -1.97 -6.18 -15.41
N ALA A 30 -2.62 -7.01 -16.23
CA ALA A 30 -3.52 -6.55 -17.26
C ALA A 30 -4.97 -6.38 -16.78
N ASN A 31 -5.32 -6.92 -15.61
CA ASN A 31 -6.70 -6.96 -15.11
C ASN A 31 -6.74 -7.25 -13.61
N SER A 32 -7.96 -7.13 -13.05
CA SER A 32 -8.18 -7.36 -11.62
C SER A 32 -7.93 -8.78 -11.15
N LYS A 33 -8.06 -9.79 -12.04
CA LYS A 33 -7.78 -11.19 -11.69
C LYS A 33 -6.30 -11.40 -11.44
N GLU A 34 -5.45 -10.90 -12.33
CA GLU A 34 -4.00 -10.96 -12.16
C GLU A 34 -3.55 -10.21 -10.91
N LEU A 35 -4.16 -9.06 -10.60
CA LEU A 35 -3.91 -8.34 -9.35
C LEU A 35 -4.27 -9.19 -8.14
N LYS A 36 -5.46 -9.81 -8.12
CA LYS A 36 -5.89 -10.68 -7.02
C LYS A 36 -4.94 -11.85 -6.79
N ASP A 37 -4.44 -12.46 -7.87
CA ASP A 37 -3.52 -13.58 -7.75
C ASP A 37 -2.14 -13.12 -7.27
N ALA A 38 -1.63 -11.99 -7.75
CA ALA A 38 -0.39 -11.40 -7.29
C ALA A 38 -0.42 -10.99 -5.79
N LEU A 39 -1.54 -10.43 -5.30
CA LEU A 39 -1.72 -10.06 -3.90
C LEU A 39 -1.69 -11.26 -2.93
N LYS A 40 -1.98 -12.47 -3.40
CA LYS A 40 -1.84 -13.71 -2.60
C LYS A 40 -0.38 -14.15 -2.48
N GLU A 41 0.45 -13.79 -3.44
CA GLU A 41 1.88 -14.14 -3.48
C GLU A 41 2.69 -13.17 -2.63
N GLU A 42 2.50 -11.87 -2.84
CA GLU A 42 3.25 -10.80 -2.17
C GLU A 42 2.41 -9.51 -2.12
N LEU A 43 2.48 -8.77 -1.02
CA LEU A 43 1.86 -7.45 -0.91
C LEU A 43 2.82 -6.37 -1.44
N PRO A 44 2.36 -5.45 -2.30
CA PRO A 44 3.20 -4.38 -2.82
C PRO A 44 3.28 -3.18 -1.88
N ASP A 45 4.31 -2.36 -2.05
CA ASP A 45 4.47 -1.07 -1.35
C ASP A 45 3.53 0.02 -1.90
N LEU A 46 3.04 -0.15 -3.15
CA LEU A 46 2.15 0.79 -3.83
C LEU A 46 1.46 0.11 -5.02
N ILE A 47 0.22 0.48 -5.28
CA ILE A 47 -0.54 0.05 -6.46
C ILE A 47 -0.82 1.27 -7.35
N LEU A 48 -0.45 1.19 -8.62
CA LEU A 48 -0.91 2.06 -9.70
C LEU A 48 -2.09 1.38 -10.36
N LEU A 49 -3.25 2.02 -10.39
CA LEU A 49 -4.50 1.39 -10.81
C LEU A 49 -5.21 2.23 -11.86
N ASP A 50 -5.38 1.68 -13.06
CA ASP A 50 -6.26 2.31 -14.04
C ASP A 50 -7.73 2.16 -13.63
N ILE A 51 -8.51 3.18 -13.90
CA ILE A 51 -9.96 3.15 -13.72
C ILE A 51 -10.63 2.33 -14.82
N MET A 52 -10.15 2.46 -16.05
CA MET A 52 -10.80 1.88 -17.24
C MET A 52 -10.27 0.48 -17.56
N LEU A 53 -10.40 -0.44 -16.60
CA LEU A 53 -10.00 -1.83 -16.82
C LEU A 53 -11.15 -2.66 -17.43
N PRO A 54 -10.84 -3.65 -18.27
CA PRO A 54 -11.84 -4.54 -18.80
C PRO A 54 -12.42 -5.44 -17.71
N GLY A 55 -13.75 -5.52 -17.65
CA GLY A 55 -14.51 -6.42 -16.78
C GLY A 55 -14.78 -5.90 -15.38
N GLU A 56 -13.88 -5.17 -14.73
CA GLU A 56 -14.11 -4.59 -13.39
C GLU A 56 -13.57 -3.16 -13.34
N ASP A 57 -14.42 -2.21 -12.95
CA ASP A 57 -14.04 -0.79 -12.80
C ASP A 57 -13.00 -0.61 -11.69
N GLY A 58 -11.99 0.23 -11.95
CA GLY A 58 -10.92 0.52 -11.01
C GLY A 58 -11.40 1.07 -9.67
N TYR A 59 -12.53 1.77 -9.62
CA TYR A 59 -13.13 2.22 -8.35
C TYR A 59 -13.60 1.04 -7.50
N SER A 60 -14.24 0.04 -8.10
CA SER A 60 -14.68 -1.18 -7.40
C SER A 60 -13.48 -1.97 -6.86
N ILE A 61 -12.37 -1.98 -7.61
CA ILE A 61 -11.11 -2.59 -7.16
C ILE A 61 -10.56 -1.82 -5.97
N LEU A 62 -10.52 -0.48 -6.03
CA LEU A 62 -10.05 0.38 -4.94
C LEU A 62 -10.87 0.17 -3.66
N GLU A 63 -12.20 0.24 -3.75
CA GLU A 63 -13.10 0.02 -2.61
C GLU A 63 -12.85 -1.34 -1.96
N ARG A 64 -12.67 -2.40 -2.75
CA ARG A 64 -12.35 -3.74 -2.23
C ARG A 64 -10.98 -3.78 -1.56
N LEU A 65 -9.96 -3.15 -2.13
CA LEU A 65 -8.62 -3.08 -1.52
C LEU A 65 -8.68 -2.35 -0.17
N LYS A 66 -9.43 -1.24 -0.08
CA LYS A 66 -9.55 -0.46 1.16
C LYS A 66 -10.47 -1.10 2.20
N ALA A 67 -11.39 -1.99 1.80
CA ALA A 67 -12.23 -2.75 2.71
C ALA A 67 -11.53 -3.96 3.36
N SER A 68 -10.49 -4.51 2.75
CA SER A 68 -9.76 -5.67 3.28
C SER A 68 -8.72 -5.26 4.32
N SER A 69 -8.67 -5.96 5.46
CA SER A 69 -7.67 -5.71 6.51
C SER A 69 -6.23 -5.88 6.04
N GLU A 70 -5.99 -6.77 5.08
CA GLU A 70 -4.66 -7.08 4.55
C GLU A 70 -4.14 -6.00 3.58
N THR A 71 -5.05 -5.38 2.79
CA THR A 71 -4.66 -4.47 1.70
C THR A 71 -5.03 -3.01 1.95
N LYS A 72 -5.84 -2.70 2.96
CA LYS A 72 -6.33 -1.33 3.23
C LYS A 72 -5.23 -0.28 3.42
N ASN A 73 -4.08 -0.70 3.94
CA ASN A 73 -2.95 0.19 4.20
C ASN A 73 -2.04 0.36 2.98
N ILE A 74 -2.22 -0.44 1.92
CA ILE A 74 -1.45 -0.29 0.69
C ILE A 74 -1.89 1.00 0.00
N PRO A 75 -0.95 1.93 -0.27
CA PRO A 75 -1.27 3.16 -1.00
C PRO A 75 -1.65 2.85 -2.45
N VAL A 76 -2.66 3.57 -2.95
CA VAL A 76 -3.16 3.41 -4.32
C VAL A 76 -3.15 4.76 -5.03
N ILE A 77 -2.49 4.82 -6.17
CA ILE A 77 -2.55 5.95 -7.10
C ILE A 77 -3.45 5.55 -8.27
N MET A 78 -4.52 6.30 -8.49
CA MET A 78 -5.38 6.11 -9.66
C MET A 78 -4.74 6.75 -10.90
N VAL A 79 -4.63 5.99 -11.99
CA VAL A 79 -4.05 6.46 -13.26
C VAL A 79 -5.10 6.29 -14.36
N THR A 80 -5.58 7.38 -14.97
CA THR A 80 -6.71 7.27 -15.89
C THR A 80 -6.79 8.41 -16.91
N ALA A 81 -7.49 8.14 -18.03
CA ALA A 81 -7.85 9.15 -19.02
C ALA A 81 -9.05 10.05 -18.60
N LYS A 82 -9.71 9.76 -17.48
CA LYS A 82 -10.83 10.56 -17.00
C LYS A 82 -10.34 11.86 -16.36
N GLU A 83 -10.67 12.99 -16.99
CA GLU A 83 -10.28 14.34 -16.55
C GLU A 83 -11.34 15.02 -15.67
N ALA A 84 -12.56 14.48 -15.61
CA ALA A 84 -13.65 15.12 -14.89
C ALA A 84 -13.29 15.29 -13.40
N GLU A 85 -13.49 16.51 -12.90
CA GLU A 85 -13.24 16.85 -11.49
C GLU A 85 -14.01 15.92 -10.55
N TYR A 86 -15.20 15.52 -10.92
CA TYR A 86 -16.04 14.57 -10.18
C TYR A 86 -15.37 13.20 -10.03
N ASP A 87 -14.71 12.69 -11.07
CA ASP A 87 -14.01 11.40 -11.01
C ASP A 87 -12.79 11.45 -10.06
N LYS A 88 -12.09 12.59 -10.02
CA LYS A 88 -10.97 12.81 -9.07
C LYS A 88 -11.46 12.84 -7.63
N VAL A 89 -12.51 13.59 -7.37
CA VAL A 89 -13.13 13.68 -6.03
C VAL A 89 -13.59 12.30 -5.56
N ARG A 90 -14.32 11.58 -6.42
CA ARG A 90 -14.78 10.22 -6.12
C ARG A 90 -13.63 9.26 -5.79
N GLY A 91 -12.53 9.33 -6.54
CA GLY A 91 -11.35 8.49 -6.28
C GLY A 91 -10.70 8.77 -4.92
N LEU A 92 -10.54 10.05 -4.58
CA LEU A 92 -9.98 10.47 -3.29
C LEU A 92 -10.92 10.11 -2.13
N GLU A 93 -12.23 10.31 -2.28
CA GLU A 93 -13.23 9.92 -1.28
C GLU A 93 -13.27 8.39 -1.07
N ALA A 94 -13.05 7.61 -2.14
CA ALA A 94 -12.93 6.15 -2.07
C ALA A 94 -11.61 5.67 -1.42
N GLY A 95 -10.72 6.58 -1.04
CA GLY A 95 -9.48 6.29 -0.34
C GLY A 95 -8.23 6.14 -1.22
N ALA A 96 -8.24 6.66 -2.45
CA ALA A 96 -7.01 6.78 -3.23
C ALA A 96 -6.06 7.80 -2.60
N ASP A 97 -4.76 7.51 -2.64
CA ASP A 97 -3.70 8.35 -2.05
C ASP A 97 -3.24 9.46 -3.00
N ASP A 98 -3.40 9.29 -4.30
CA ASP A 98 -3.20 10.31 -5.34
C ASP A 98 -3.93 9.92 -6.64
N TYR A 99 -3.96 10.85 -7.59
CA TYR A 99 -4.65 10.71 -8.87
C TYR A 99 -3.80 11.30 -10.00
N ILE A 100 -3.58 10.54 -11.08
CA ILE A 100 -2.80 10.94 -12.25
C ILE A 100 -3.67 10.85 -13.50
N THR A 101 -3.80 11.94 -14.24
CA THR A 101 -4.55 11.97 -15.51
C THR A 101 -3.64 11.70 -16.69
N LYS A 102 -4.06 10.80 -17.60
CA LYS A 102 -3.42 10.59 -18.90
C LYS A 102 -3.86 11.70 -19.90
N PRO A 103 -2.94 12.26 -20.72
CA PRO A 103 -1.51 11.97 -20.76
C PRO A 103 -0.75 12.69 -19.64
N PHE A 104 0.25 12.04 -19.06
CA PHE A 104 1.10 12.59 -18.00
C PHE A 104 2.58 12.58 -18.38
N GLY A 105 3.35 13.51 -17.84
CA GLY A 105 4.80 13.52 -18.00
C GLY A 105 5.46 12.48 -17.10
N MET A 106 6.48 11.78 -17.60
CA MET A 106 7.20 10.74 -16.82
C MET A 106 7.83 11.30 -15.55
N MET A 107 8.33 12.54 -15.59
CA MET A 107 8.89 13.18 -14.39
C MET A 107 7.83 13.47 -13.34
N GLU A 108 6.64 13.93 -13.74
CA GLU A 108 5.51 14.12 -12.83
C GLU A 108 5.08 12.80 -12.21
N PHE A 109 4.92 11.76 -13.01
CA PHE A 109 4.57 10.42 -12.58
C PHE A 109 5.52 9.91 -11.48
N VAL A 110 6.84 9.95 -11.74
CA VAL A 110 7.86 9.52 -10.76
C VAL A 110 7.83 10.38 -9.49
N ALA A 111 7.64 11.69 -9.63
CA ALA A 111 7.57 12.60 -8.49
C ALA A 111 6.36 12.28 -7.58
N ARG A 112 5.19 11.96 -8.16
CA ARG A 112 3.99 11.57 -7.42
C ARG A 112 4.17 10.23 -6.71
N VAL A 113 4.70 9.21 -7.40
CA VAL A 113 5.03 7.92 -6.79
C VAL A 113 5.95 8.09 -5.56
N LYS A 114 7.05 8.85 -5.72
CA LYS A 114 7.96 9.16 -4.61
C LYS A 114 7.27 9.92 -3.47
N ALA A 115 6.38 10.84 -3.79
CA ALA A 115 5.66 11.64 -2.78
C ALA A 115 4.70 10.79 -1.96
N VAL A 116 3.97 9.85 -2.60
CA VAL A 116 3.06 8.92 -1.91
C VAL A 116 3.86 7.98 -1.02
N LEU A 117 4.87 7.30 -1.56
CA LEU A 117 5.71 6.38 -0.78
C LEU A 117 6.36 7.07 0.44
N ARG A 118 6.86 8.30 0.27
CA ARG A 118 7.42 9.08 1.38
C ARG A 118 6.38 9.43 2.46
N ARG A 119 5.14 9.73 2.07
CA ARG A 119 4.04 10.00 3.03
C ARG A 119 3.73 8.75 3.85
N CYS A 120 3.62 7.61 3.19
CA CYS A 120 3.36 6.32 3.86
C CYS A 120 4.49 5.92 4.81
N SER A 121 5.76 6.04 4.37
CA SER A 121 6.91 5.77 5.26
C SER A 121 6.93 6.66 6.50
N ARG A 122 6.59 7.96 6.37
CA ARG A 122 6.50 8.86 7.51
C ARG A 122 5.34 8.51 8.45
N GLN A 123 4.19 8.09 7.90
CA GLN A 123 3.06 7.64 8.74
C GLN A 123 3.41 6.38 9.52
N GLU A 124 4.19 5.48 8.94
CA GLU A 124 4.72 4.31 9.66
C GLU A 124 5.77 4.71 10.71
N GLU A 125 6.66 5.66 10.39
CA GLU A 125 7.65 6.19 11.34
C GLU A 125 6.99 6.85 12.56
N ASP A 126 5.86 7.53 12.37
CA ASP A 126 5.12 8.20 13.43
C ASP A 126 4.06 7.31 14.09
N LYS A 127 3.83 6.09 13.56
CA LYS A 127 2.86 5.15 14.12
C LYS A 127 3.38 4.62 15.47
N GLU A 128 2.80 5.14 16.54
CA GLU A 128 3.01 4.62 17.89
C GLU A 128 1.80 3.78 18.34
N LEU A 129 2.07 2.53 18.69
CA LEU A 129 1.11 1.68 19.37
C LEU A 129 1.30 1.83 20.88
N LYS A 130 0.20 2.04 21.62
CA LYS A 130 0.22 2.20 23.08
C LYS A 130 -0.71 1.20 23.75
N CYS A 131 -0.19 0.55 24.78
CA CYS A 131 -0.95 -0.34 25.62
C CYS A 131 -0.46 -0.18 27.07
N ASP A 132 -1.23 0.54 27.89
CA ASP A 132 -0.87 0.93 29.24
C ASP A 132 0.50 1.64 29.27
N ASP A 133 1.48 1.09 29.99
CA ASP A 133 2.84 1.60 30.08
C ASP A 133 3.76 1.18 28.91
N LEU A 134 3.24 0.36 27.99
CA LEU A 134 3.99 -0.15 26.84
C LEU A 134 3.77 0.75 25.61
N ARG A 135 4.88 1.18 25.00
CA ARG A 135 4.91 2.04 23.82
C ARG A 135 5.78 1.41 22.75
N LEU A 136 5.24 1.20 21.55
CA LEU A 136 5.94 0.62 20.41
C LEU A 136 5.91 1.60 19.25
N SER A 137 7.09 2.04 18.79
CA SER A 137 7.26 2.86 17.59
C SER A 137 7.53 1.94 16.39
N VAL A 138 6.53 1.82 15.50
CA VAL A 138 6.58 0.85 14.40
C VAL A 138 7.74 1.16 13.45
N GLY A 139 7.81 2.36 12.90
CA GLY A 139 8.81 2.71 11.90
C GLY A 139 10.23 2.82 12.45
N ARG A 140 10.40 3.09 13.75
CA ARG A 140 11.71 3.16 14.40
C ARG A 140 12.18 1.84 14.99
N HIS A 141 11.34 0.79 14.96
CA HIS A 141 11.59 -0.51 15.57
C HIS A 141 12.05 -0.39 17.04
N LYS A 142 11.36 0.46 17.81
CA LYS A 142 11.69 0.71 19.22
C LYS A 142 10.52 0.41 20.13
N VAL A 143 10.83 -0.20 21.26
CA VAL A 143 9.86 -0.49 22.33
C VAL A 143 10.29 0.20 23.59
N TYR A 144 9.32 0.74 24.31
CA TYR A 144 9.53 1.36 25.62
C TYR A 144 8.51 0.81 26.60
N TRP A 145 8.99 0.41 27.78
CA TRP A 145 8.17 0.11 28.95
C TRP A 145 8.32 1.27 29.93
N LYS A 146 7.23 2.00 30.15
CA LYS A 146 7.27 3.32 30.80
C LYS A 146 8.18 4.25 29.97
N GLU A 147 9.32 4.69 30.53
CA GLU A 147 10.30 5.53 29.80
C GLU A 147 11.58 4.74 29.45
N GLU A 148 11.68 3.47 29.84
CA GLU A 148 12.86 2.66 29.60
C GLU A 148 12.78 1.94 28.25
N LYS A 149 13.85 2.02 27.46
CA LYS A 149 13.97 1.30 26.18
C LYS A 149 14.13 -0.19 26.43
N VAL A 150 13.27 -0.99 25.81
CA VAL A 150 13.35 -2.45 25.82
C VAL A 150 13.97 -2.92 24.51
N GLU A 151 15.01 -3.75 24.57
CA GLU A 151 15.62 -4.33 23.38
C GLU A 151 14.97 -5.68 23.07
N LEU A 152 14.42 -5.78 21.88
CA LEU A 152 13.80 -6.98 21.35
C LEU A 152 14.53 -7.43 20.08
N THR A 153 14.56 -8.71 19.84
CA THR A 153 14.92 -9.26 18.53
C THR A 153 13.85 -8.87 17.49
N ARG A 154 14.17 -8.97 16.22
CA ARG A 154 13.23 -8.66 15.13
C ARG A 154 11.91 -9.44 15.26
N LYS A 155 11.99 -10.74 15.53
CA LYS A 155 10.81 -11.60 15.67
C LYS A 155 9.97 -11.27 16.91
N GLU A 156 10.60 -10.94 18.02
CA GLU A 156 9.90 -10.49 19.23
C GLU A 156 9.18 -9.16 18.98
N PHE A 157 9.82 -8.25 18.23
CA PHE A 157 9.21 -6.98 17.87
C PHE A 157 7.99 -7.20 16.94
N GLU A 158 8.12 -8.00 15.89
CA GLU A 158 7.04 -8.34 14.93
C GLU A 158 5.86 -9.01 15.67
N LEU A 159 6.15 -9.91 16.59
CA LEU A 159 5.13 -10.56 17.42
C LEU A 159 4.41 -9.55 18.32
N LEU A 160 5.17 -8.71 19.01
CA LEU A 160 4.60 -7.69 19.91
C LEU A 160 3.73 -6.69 19.14
N GLN A 161 4.20 -6.21 17.99
CA GLN A 161 3.45 -5.33 17.10
C GLN A 161 2.12 -5.98 16.69
N TYR A 162 2.17 -7.22 16.23
CA TYR A 162 0.98 -7.96 15.80
C TYR A 162 -0.04 -8.11 16.92
N LEU A 163 0.40 -8.43 18.12
CA LEU A 163 -0.48 -8.53 19.30
C LEU A 163 -1.08 -7.19 19.71
N MET A 164 -0.30 -6.11 19.66
CA MET A 164 -0.78 -4.77 19.99
C MET A 164 -1.78 -4.22 18.97
N GLU A 165 -1.59 -4.51 17.68
CA GLU A 165 -2.53 -4.15 16.60
C GLU A 165 -3.87 -4.89 16.72
N ASN A 166 -3.84 -6.09 17.30
CA ASN A 166 -5.03 -6.93 17.51
C ASN A 166 -5.49 -6.95 18.99
N LYS A 167 -5.23 -5.88 19.74
CA LYS A 167 -5.62 -5.76 21.14
C LYS A 167 -7.13 -6.02 21.33
N GLY A 168 -7.45 -6.93 22.25
CA GLY A 168 -8.84 -7.33 22.54
C GLY A 168 -9.38 -8.48 21.69
N LEU A 169 -8.61 -8.97 20.74
CA LEU A 169 -8.96 -10.16 19.96
C LEU A 169 -8.20 -11.40 20.45
N VAL A 170 -8.87 -12.55 20.43
CA VAL A 170 -8.22 -13.83 20.71
C VAL A 170 -7.55 -14.34 19.44
N MET A 171 -6.23 -14.41 19.46
CA MET A 171 -5.44 -14.88 18.33
C MET A 171 -5.09 -16.36 18.49
N THR A 172 -5.30 -17.15 17.43
CA THR A 172 -4.90 -18.56 17.40
C THR A 172 -3.40 -18.69 17.14
N ARG A 173 -2.82 -19.81 17.55
CA ARG A 173 -1.40 -20.11 17.30
C ARG A 173 -1.05 -20.03 15.81
N ASN A 174 -1.91 -20.53 14.93
CA ASN A 174 -1.67 -20.51 13.48
C ASN A 174 -1.66 -19.09 12.93
N GLN A 175 -2.56 -18.21 13.38
CA GLN A 175 -2.55 -16.80 12.99
C GLN A 175 -1.27 -16.09 13.41
N ILE A 176 -0.77 -16.36 14.61
CA ILE A 176 0.50 -15.80 15.09
C ILE A 176 1.66 -16.30 14.25
N LEU A 177 1.76 -17.61 14.01
CA LEU A 177 2.88 -18.21 13.27
C LEU A 177 2.93 -17.82 11.78
N CYS A 178 1.81 -17.41 11.19
CA CYS A 178 1.77 -16.89 9.82
C CYS A 178 2.28 -15.45 9.69
N HIS A 179 2.39 -14.70 10.80
CA HIS A 179 2.76 -13.27 10.80
C HIS A 179 4.14 -13.00 11.41
N VAL A 180 4.81 -13.99 12.00
CA VAL A 180 6.11 -13.95 12.66
C VAL A 180 7.03 -15.04 12.12
#